data_52c9f191c6be5442a7f8202976c5fa60
#
_entry.id   52c9f191c6be5442a7f8202976c5fa60
#
_cell.length_a   1.000
_cell.length_b   1.000
_cell.length_c   1.000
_cell.angle_alpha   90.00
_cell.angle_beta   90.00
_cell.angle_gamma   90.00
#
_symmetry.space_group_name_H-M   'P 1'
#
loop_
_entity.id
_entity.type
_entity.pdbx_description
1 polymer ?
#
loop_
_entity_poly.entity_id
_entity_poly.type
_entity_poly.pdbx_seq_one_letter_code
_entity_poly.pdbx_strand_id
1 'polypeptide(L)'
;MKILFSFILSFIFLVFWSCSDAGDPLSNDCTEGLDCAGECGGTAVEDCAGTCDGSALLSNGECTNISYTATIQPIFNTNCTGCHGGSGGLTLTSYSDLMGNDVVDPGDSAASKLIQRLKGTSGIQMPKNQDPLDEATINLIETWINEGALDN
;
A
#
# COMPACT_ATOMS: atom_id res chain seq x y z
N MET A 1 58.26 67.86 -29.97
CA MET A 1 58.14 66.81 -28.95
C MET A 1 56.70 66.30 -29.01
N LYS A 2 56.51 65.17 -29.70
CA LYS A 2 55.18 64.58 -30.03
C LYS A 2 54.85 63.48 -29.05
N ILE A 3 53.79 63.64 -28.29
CA ILE A 3 53.28 62.63 -27.35
C ILE A 3 52.25 61.83 -28.09
N LEU A 4 52.55 60.53 -28.35
CA LEU A 4 51.63 59.57 -28.89
C LEU A 4 50.70 59.04 -27.77
N PHE A 5 49.45 59.32 -27.89
CA PHE A 5 48.42 58.65 -27.06
C PHE A 5 48.09 57.29 -27.71
N SER A 6 48.47 56.21 -27.04
CA SER A 6 48.10 54.87 -27.40
C SER A 6 46.80 54.55 -26.74
N PHE A 7 45.72 54.43 -27.51
CA PHE A 7 44.46 53.92 -27.05
C PHE A 7 44.52 52.40 -26.99
N ILE A 8 44.58 51.84 -25.78
CA ILE A 8 44.41 50.43 -25.55
C ILE A 8 42.91 50.19 -25.46
N LEU A 9 42.37 49.62 -26.55
CA LEU A 9 40.99 49.14 -26.59
C LEU A 9 40.91 47.83 -25.82
N SER A 10 40.45 47.91 -24.59
CA SER A 10 40.20 46.71 -23.76
C SER A 10 38.89 46.07 -24.21
N PHE A 11 39.02 44.99 -24.97
CA PHE A 11 37.87 44.12 -25.31
C PHE A 11 37.51 43.33 -24.07
N ILE A 12 36.48 43.78 -23.36
CA ILE A 12 35.82 42.98 -22.32
C ILE A 12 34.99 41.93 -23.02
N PHE A 13 35.50 40.69 -23.08
CA PHE A 13 34.74 39.49 -23.43
C PHE A 13 33.78 39.23 -22.27
N LEU A 14 32.53 39.66 -22.42
CA LEU A 14 31.43 39.19 -21.60
C LEU A 14 31.16 37.74 -22.00
N VAL A 15 31.75 36.81 -21.26
CA VAL A 15 31.37 35.41 -21.30
C VAL A 15 29.99 35.35 -20.67
N PHE A 16 28.97 35.33 -21.52
CA PHE A 16 27.64 34.90 -21.10
C PHE A 16 27.74 33.39 -20.76
N TRP A 17 27.90 33.11 -19.48
CA TRP A 17 27.69 31.80 -18.97
C TRP A 17 26.20 31.56 -19.09
N SER A 18 25.75 30.88 -20.17
CA SER A 18 24.49 30.23 -20.22
C SER A 18 24.52 29.18 -19.11
N CYS A 19 23.88 29.46 -17.99
CA CYS A 19 23.35 28.40 -17.15
C CYS A 19 22.39 27.61 -18.02
N SER A 20 22.84 26.45 -18.48
CA SER A 20 21.89 25.39 -18.87
C SER A 20 21.10 25.12 -17.62
N ASP A 21 19.82 25.48 -17.61
CA ASP A 21 18.87 24.99 -16.66
C ASP A 21 18.96 23.45 -16.70
N ALA A 22 19.69 22.90 -15.73
CA ALA A 22 19.42 21.54 -15.32
C ALA A 22 17.99 21.60 -14.82
N GLY A 23 17.06 20.99 -15.58
CA GLY A 23 15.62 21.13 -15.38
C GLY A 23 15.27 21.13 -13.91
N ASP A 24 14.63 22.21 -13.49
CA ASP A 24 14.01 22.33 -12.20
C ASP A 24 13.02 21.18 -12.08
N PRO A 25 13.17 20.24 -11.11
CA PRO A 25 12.21 19.16 -10.93
C PRO A 25 10.79 19.64 -10.58
N LEU A 26 10.59 20.96 -10.52
CA LEU A 26 9.31 21.63 -10.27
C LEU A 26 8.88 22.54 -11.43
N SER A 27 9.48 22.44 -12.63
CA SER A 27 9.01 23.24 -13.76
C SER A 27 7.64 22.71 -14.21
N ASN A 28 6.60 23.53 -14.00
CA ASN A 28 5.23 23.38 -14.43
C ASN A 28 5.04 23.34 -15.98
N ASP A 29 6.02 22.79 -16.70
CA ASP A 29 5.95 22.64 -18.16
C ASP A 29 5.43 21.26 -18.60
N CYS A 30 4.81 20.55 -17.65
CA CYS A 30 4.14 19.28 -17.92
C CYS A 30 2.74 19.53 -18.49
N THR A 31 2.57 19.41 -19.79
CA THR A 31 1.27 19.58 -20.48
C THR A 31 0.31 18.42 -20.22
N GLU A 32 0.81 17.28 -19.77
CA GLU A 32 0.02 16.07 -19.49
C GLU A 32 -0.32 15.89 -18.01
N GLY A 33 0.18 16.79 -17.12
CA GLY A 33 0.05 16.71 -15.68
C GLY A 33 1.12 15.81 -15.05
N LEU A 34 1.43 16.08 -13.78
CA LEU A 34 2.29 15.23 -12.96
C LEU A 34 1.43 14.14 -12.32
N ASP A 35 1.94 12.93 -12.29
CA ASP A 35 1.35 11.87 -11.46
C ASP A 35 1.72 12.06 -9.97
N CYS A 36 1.25 11.19 -9.10
CA CYS A 36 1.54 11.30 -7.67
C CYS A 36 3.01 11.06 -7.32
N ALA A 37 3.81 10.44 -8.20
CA ALA A 37 5.25 10.28 -8.04
C ALA A 37 6.04 11.51 -8.54
N GLY A 38 5.34 12.49 -9.14
CA GLY A 38 5.95 13.68 -9.73
C GLY A 38 6.51 13.46 -11.13
N GLU A 39 6.13 12.37 -11.82
CA GLU A 39 6.53 12.07 -13.17
C GLU A 39 5.55 12.67 -14.18
N CYS A 40 6.07 13.38 -15.20
CA CYS A 40 5.24 13.98 -16.24
C CYS A 40 4.67 12.93 -17.17
N GLY A 41 3.33 12.88 -17.30
CA GLY A 41 2.63 11.86 -18.09
C GLY A 41 2.77 10.45 -17.48
N GLY A 42 3.17 10.35 -16.22
CA GLY A 42 3.22 9.09 -15.48
C GLY A 42 1.82 8.52 -15.22
N THR A 43 1.77 7.28 -14.76
CA THR A 43 0.53 6.56 -14.49
C THR A 43 0.34 6.20 -13.02
N ALA A 44 1.26 6.67 -12.16
CA ALA A 44 1.16 6.44 -10.73
C ALA A 44 -0.07 7.15 -10.16
N VAL A 45 -0.88 6.43 -9.37
CA VAL A 45 -2.15 6.90 -8.82
C VAL A 45 -2.06 6.93 -7.30
N GLU A 46 -2.52 8.02 -6.69
CA GLU A 46 -2.70 8.06 -5.24
C GLU A 46 -3.78 7.06 -4.82
N ASP A 47 -3.47 6.24 -3.83
CA ASP A 47 -4.49 5.44 -3.16
C ASP A 47 -5.36 6.30 -2.24
N CYS A 48 -6.39 5.73 -1.65
CA CYS A 48 -7.29 6.48 -0.79
C CYS A 48 -6.64 6.97 0.51
N ALA A 49 -5.46 6.50 0.89
CA ALA A 49 -4.68 7.00 2.02
C ALA A 49 -3.73 8.14 1.63
N GLY A 50 -3.70 8.53 0.35
CA GLY A 50 -2.80 9.55 -0.17
C GLY A 50 -1.38 9.02 -0.41
N THR A 51 -1.22 7.71 -0.54
CA THR A 51 0.07 7.08 -0.85
C THR A 51 0.17 6.82 -2.34
N CYS A 52 1.22 7.35 -2.98
CA CYS A 52 1.46 7.14 -4.40
C CYS A 52 1.76 5.66 -4.68
N ASP A 53 1.05 5.07 -5.65
CA ASP A 53 1.07 3.64 -5.96
C ASP A 53 0.81 2.74 -4.73
N GLY A 54 0.10 3.28 -3.73
CA GLY A 54 -0.32 2.52 -2.57
C GLY A 54 -1.41 1.49 -2.91
N SER A 55 -1.70 0.63 -1.95
CA SER A 55 -2.71 -0.43 -2.10
C SER A 55 -3.96 -0.22 -1.24
N ALA A 56 -4.09 0.95 -0.61
CA ALA A 56 -5.25 1.24 0.21
C ALA A 56 -6.51 1.43 -0.64
N LEU A 57 -7.57 0.75 -0.28
CA LEU A 57 -8.85 0.76 -0.99
C LEU A 57 -9.93 1.45 -0.15
N LEU A 58 -10.87 2.09 -0.82
CA LEU A 58 -12.08 2.60 -0.16
C LEU A 58 -13.03 1.44 0.15
N SER A 59 -13.23 1.17 1.45
CA SER A 59 -14.24 0.24 1.92
C SER A 59 -15.25 0.97 2.79
N ASN A 60 -16.53 0.90 2.43
CA ASN A 60 -17.63 1.58 3.16
C ASN A 60 -17.43 3.09 3.37
N GLY A 61 -16.66 3.76 2.50
CA GLY A 61 -16.36 5.19 2.59
C GLY A 61 -15.16 5.52 3.49
N GLU A 62 -14.49 4.51 4.03
CA GLU A 62 -13.23 4.65 4.76
C GLU A 62 -12.07 4.10 3.92
N CYS A 63 -10.94 4.78 4.02
CA CYS A 63 -9.72 4.33 3.39
C CYS A 63 -9.01 3.35 4.32
N THR A 64 -8.88 2.11 3.88
CA THR A 64 -8.28 1.05 4.66
C THR A 64 -7.15 0.38 3.88
N ASN A 65 -6.14 -0.07 4.58
CA ASN A 65 -5.02 -0.85 4.04
C ASN A 65 -4.55 -1.84 5.10
N ILE A 66 -5.35 -2.88 5.31
CA ILE A 66 -4.99 -3.93 6.26
C ILE A 66 -3.96 -4.86 5.61
N SER A 67 -2.72 -4.80 6.10
CA SER A 67 -1.66 -5.68 5.63
C SER A 67 -1.84 -7.10 6.16
N TYR A 68 -1.79 -8.08 5.25
CA TYR A 68 -1.79 -9.48 5.64
C TYR A 68 -0.58 -9.81 6.51
N THR A 69 0.61 -9.49 6.04
CA THR A 69 1.86 -9.83 6.75
C THR A 69 2.04 -9.11 8.07
N ALA A 70 1.68 -7.83 8.12
CA ALA A 70 1.87 -7.01 9.32
C ALA A 70 0.74 -7.13 10.36
N THR A 71 -0.48 -7.47 9.91
CA THR A 71 -1.67 -7.45 10.77
C THR A 71 -2.35 -8.82 10.87
N ILE A 72 -2.70 -9.43 9.76
CA ILE A 72 -3.56 -10.62 9.76
C ILE A 72 -2.80 -11.88 10.14
N GLN A 73 -1.62 -12.13 9.54
CA GLN A 73 -0.84 -13.32 9.88
C GLN A 73 -0.43 -13.37 11.36
N PRO A 74 -0.02 -12.27 12.04
CA PRO A 74 0.19 -12.26 13.48
C PRO A 74 -1.04 -12.64 14.32
N ILE A 75 -2.25 -12.23 13.90
CA ILE A 75 -3.49 -12.66 14.55
C ILE A 75 -3.64 -14.18 14.48
N PHE A 76 -3.44 -14.76 13.29
CA PHE A 76 -3.52 -16.22 13.11
C PHE A 76 -2.43 -16.96 13.88
N ASN A 77 -1.20 -16.44 13.87
CA ASN A 77 -0.09 -17.06 14.63
C ASN A 77 -0.39 -17.14 16.11
N THR A 78 -1.03 -16.13 16.68
CA THR A 78 -1.33 -16.05 18.10
C THR A 78 -2.53 -16.92 18.47
N ASN A 79 -3.58 -16.96 17.63
CA ASN A 79 -4.88 -17.50 18.03
C ASN A 79 -5.25 -18.81 17.32
N CYS A 80 -4.62 -19.16 16.21
CA CYS A 80 -5.12 -20.21 15.31
C CYS A 80 -4.09 -21.31 15.03
N THR A 81 -2.82 -20.96 14.76
CA THR A 81 -1.81 -21.92 14.30
C THR A 81 -1.46 -22.99 15.32
N GLY A 82 -1.74 -22.79 16.60
CA GLY A 82 -1.61 -23.82 17.62
C GLY A 82 -2.43 -25.09 17.30
N CYS A 83 -3.59 -24.94 16.64
CA CYS A 83 -4.43 -26.03 16.15
C CYS A 83 -4.39 -26.18 14.63
N HIS A 84 -4.18 -25.09 13.90
CA HIS A 84 -4.22 -25.01 12.44
C HIS A 84 -2.82 -24.75 11.81
N GLY A 85 -1.80 -25.32 12.42
CA GLY A 85 -0.41 -25.23 11.94
C GLY A 85 0.03 -26.43 11.08
N GLY A 86 -0.89 -27.12 10.41
CA GLY A 86 -0.61 -28.30 9.59
C GLY A 86 -1.41 -29.54 10.00
N SER A 87 -2.28 -29.42 11.00
CA SER A 87 -3.19 -30.47 11.47
C SER A 87 -4.63 -30.00 11.37
N GLY A 88 -5.60 -30.93 11.38
CA GLY A 88 -7.03 -30.57 11.45
C GLY A 88 -7.68 -30.15 10.14
N GLY A 89 -7.04 -30.36 8.99
CA GLY A 89 -7.61 -30.13 7.65
C GLY A 89 -7.69 -28.67 7.20
N LEU A 90 -7.19 -27.73 8.00
CA LEU A 90 -7.03 -26.32 7.67
C LEU A 90 -5.67 -25.86 8.17
N THR A 91 -4.88 -25.24 7.30
CA THR A 91 -3.58 -24.67 7.64
C THR A 91 -3.67 -23.14 7.50
N LEU A 92 -3.17 -22.42 8.51
CA LEU A 92 -3.22 -20.94 8.60
C LEU A 92 -1.82 -20.33 8.84
N THR A 93 -0.78 -21.01 8.33
CA THR A 93 0.62 -20.60 8.55
C THR A 93 1.14 -19.65 7.49
N SER A 94 0.44 -19.50 6.39
CA SER A 94 0.78 -18.58 5.29
C SER A 94 -0.48 -18.12 4.56
N TYR A 95 -0.33 -17.05 3.77
CA TYR A 95 -1.37 -16.57 2.88
C TYR A 95 -1.83 -17.65 1.88
N SER A 96 -0.89 -18.34 1.25
CA SER A 96 -1.20 -19.41 0.29
C SER A 96 -1.94 -20.58 0.92
N ASP A 97 -1.59 -20.95 2.15
CA ASP A 97 -2.32 -21.98 2.89
C ASP A 97 -3.75 -21.55 3.20
N LEU A 98 -3.93 -20.32 3.69
CA LEU A 98 -5.24 -19.77 4.00
C LEU A 98 -6.14 -19.76 2.76
N MET A 99 -5.67 -19.18 1.65
CA MET A 99 -6.45 -19.02 0.41
C MET A 99 -6.68 -20.35 -0.30
N GLY A 100 -5.77 -21.32 -0.15
CA GLY A 100 -5.91 -22.67 -0.72
C GLY A 100 -6.97 -23.54 -0.06
N ASN A 101 -7.56 -23.10 1.06
CA ASN A 101 -8.54 -23.88 1.82
C ASN A 101 -10.01 -23.47 1.61
N ASP A 102 -10.30 -22.55 0.70
CA ASP A 102 -11.65 -22.05 0.38
C ASP A 102 -12.46 -21.63 1.64
N VAL A 103 -11.80 -20.95 2.57
CA VAL A 103 -12.43 -20.43 3.79
C VAL A 103 -12.58 -18.91 3.79
N VAL A 104 -11.99 -18.24 2.79
CA VAL A 104 -12.06 -16.81 2.55
C VAL A 104 -12.62 -16.55 1.16
N ASP A 105 -13.65 -15.73 1.08
CA ASP A 105 -14.23 -15.22 -0.15
C ASP A 105 -13.77 -13.74 -0.29
N PRO A 106 -12.75 -13.43 -1.11
CA PRO A 106 -12.24 -12.07 -1.25
C PRO A 106 -13.34 -11.09 -1.67
N GLY A 107 -13.46 -9.99 -0.93
CA GLY A 107 -14.50 -8.98 -1.13
C GLY A 107 -15.81 -9.27 -0.40
N ASP A 108 -15.98 -10.45 0.22
CA ASP A 108 -17.21 -10.82 0.96
C ASP A 108 -16.87 -11.53 2.27
N SER A 109 -16.71 -10.75 3.33
CA SER A 109 -16.44 -11.30 4.66
C SER A 109 -17.63 -12.09 5.21
N ALA A 110 -18.86 -11.71 4.85
CA ALA A 110 -20.06 -12.38 5.34
C ALA A 110 -20.23 -13.79 4.73
N ALA A 111 -19.84 -13.99 3.48
CA ALA A 111 -19.82 -15.31 2.83
C ALA A 111 -18.63 -16.16 3.32
N SER A 112 -17.55 -15.52 3.78
CA SER A 112 -16.33 -16.20 4.21
C SER A 112 -16.56 -17.12 5.40
N LYS A 113 -16.28 -18.41 5.21
CA LYS A 113 -16.41 -19.42 6.26
C LYS A 113 -15.57 -19.11 7.49
N LEU A 114 -14.42 -18.49 7.29
CA LEU A 114 -13.55 -18.03 8.37
C LEU A 114 -14.31 -17.13 9.34
N ILE A 115 -14.96 -16.07 8.84
CA ILE A 115 -15.73 -15.12 9.65
C ILE A 115 -16.94 -15.79 10.29
N GLN A 116 -17.66 -16.64 9.56
CA GLN A 116 -18.79 -17.39 10.10
C GLN A 116 -18.38 -18.27 11.29
N ARG A 117 -17.17 -18.85 11.26
CA ARG A 117 -16.62 -19.64 12.35
C ARG A 117 -16.18 -18.78 13.53
N LEU A 118 -15.56 -17.63 13.28
CA LEU A 118 -15.15 -16.70 14.34
C LEU A 118 -16.37 -16.14 15.09
N LYS A 119 -17.44 -15.79 14.36
CA LYS A 119 -18.69 -15.29 14.94
C LYS A 119 -19.63 -16.38 15.46
N GLY A 120 -19.33 -17.65 15.23
CA GLY A 120 -20.19 -18.78 15.63
C GLY A 120 -21.54 -18.83 14.89
N THR A 121 -21.66 -18.17 13.74
CA THR A 121 -22.91 -18.15 12.94
C THR A 121 -23.07 -19.40 12.07
N SER A 122 -21.99 -20.17 11.85
CA SER A 122 -22.04 -21.42 11.09
C SER A 122 -21.09 -22.45 11.68
N GLY A 123 -21.63 -23.55 12.18
CA GLY A 123 -20.90 -24.68 12.77
C GLY A 123 -20.28 -24.37 14.13
N ILE A 124 -19.13 -25.01 14.42
CA ILE A 124 -18.45 -24.83 15.71
C ILE A 124 -17.73 -23.49 15.68
N GLN A 125 -18.00 -22.67 16.71
CA GLN A 125 -17.27 -21.38 16.88
C GLN A 125 -15.78 -21.63 17.11
N MET A 126 -14.98 -20.76 16.54
CA MET A 126 -13.52 -20.75 16.70
C MET A 126 -13.07 -19.49 17.45
N PRO A 127 -11.98 -19.58 18.24
CA PRO A 127 -11.21 -20.79 18.58
C PRO A 127 -12.03 -21.80 19.40
N LYS A 128 -11.89 -23.09 19.08
CA LYS A 128 -12.66 -24.14 19.76
C LYS A 128 -12.20 -24.30 21.22
N ASN A 129 -13.17 -24.34 22.15
CA ASN A 129 -12.92 -24.48 23.60
C ASN A 129 -12.07 -23.34 24.22
N GLN A 130 -12.08 -22.18 23.60
CA GLN A 130 -11.48 -20.94 24.11
C GLN A 130 -12.49 -19.81 24.04
N ASP A 131 -12.21 -18.68 24.66
CA ASP A 131 -13.02 -17.49 24.52
C ASP A 131 -13.01 -17.02 23.05
N PRO A 132 -14.11 -16.49 22.53
CA PRO A 132 -14.15 -15.87 21.21
C PRO A 132 -13.11 -14.75 21.11
N LEU A 133 -12.61 -14.52 19.89
CA LEU A 133 -11.83 -13.30 19.63
C LEU A 133 -12.69 -12.08 19.90
N ASP A 134 -12.06 -11.01 20.36
CA ASP A 134 -12.74 -9.73 20.52
C ASP A 134 -13.22 -9.17 19.16
N GLU A 135 -14.25 -8.36 19.23
CA GLU A 135 -14.91 -7.82 18.03
C GLU A 135 -13.95 -6.96 17.20
N ALA A 136 -13.04 -6.21 17.84
CA ALA A 136 -12.07 -5.38 17.12
C ALA A 136 -11.11 -6.24 16.28
N THR A 137 -10.66 -7.38 16.83
CA THR A 137 -9.82 -8.34 16.10
C THR A 137 -10.58 -8.99 14.93
N ILE A 138 -11.86 -9.36 15.14
CA ILE A 138 -12.70 -9.91 14.06
C ILE A 138 -12.91 -8.86 12.98
N ASN A 139 -13.18 -7.62 13.34
CA ASN A 139 -13.38 -6.52 12.40
C ASN A 139 -12.13 -6.25 11.53
N LEU A 140 -10.91 -6.38 12.07
CA LEU A 140 -9.69 -6.27 11.26
C LEU A 140 -9.65 -7.35 10.15
N ILE A 141 -10.01 -8.59 10.49
CA ILE A 141 -10.04 -9.68 9.51
C ILE A 141 -11.17 -9.45 8.48
N GLU A 142 -12.34 -9.01 8.92
CA GLU A 142 -13.47 -8.69 8.01
C GLU A 142 -13.10 -7.57 7.04
N THR A 143 -12.46 -6.51 7.55
CA THR A 143 -12.02 -5.39 6.73
C THR A 143 -11.02 -5.86 5.68
N TRP A 144 -9.97 -6.59 6.08
CA TRP A 144 -9.01 -7.17 5.14
C TRP A 144 -9.68 -8.03 4.05
N ILE A 145 -10.66 -8.86 4.42
CA ILE A 145 -11.40 -9.69 3.44
C ILE A 145 -12.20 -8.79 2.48
N ASN A 146 -12.90 -7.78 3.00
CA ASN A 146 -13.69 -6.84 2.19
C ASN A 146 -12.84 -6.00 1.25
N GLU A 147 -11.58 -5.74 1.60
CA GLU A 147 -10.55 -5.11 0.77
C GLU A 147 -10.01 -6.03 -0.33
N GLY A 148 -10.48 -7.25 -0.41
CA GLY A 148 -10.09 -8.23 -1.44
C GLY A 148 -9.11 -9.28 -0.94
N ALA A 149 -8.87 -9.37 0.36
CA ALA A 149 -7.98 -10.35 1.00
C ALA A 149 -6.59 -10.38 0.35
N LEU A 150 -5.94 -9.22 0.23
CA LEU A 150 -4.68 -9.06 -0.48
C LEU A 150 -3.49 -9.66 0.30
N ASP A 151 -2.49 -10.17 -0.45
CA ASP A 151 -1.19 -10.62 0.07
C ASP A 151 -0.22 -9.44 0.05
N ASN A 152 -0.20 -8.62 1.11
CA ASN A 152 0.53 -7.36 1.19
C ASN A 152 1.29 -7.17 2.52
#